data_885bf50ee430413c4792347ce782cb96
#
_entry.id   885bf50ee430413c4792347ce782cb96
#
_cell.length_a   1.000
_cell.length_b   1.000
_cell.length_c   1.000
_cell.angle_alpha   90.00
_cell.angle_beta   90.00
_cell.angle_gamma   90.00
#
_symmetry.space_group_name_H-M   'P 1'
#
loop_
_entity.id
_entity.type
_entity.pdbx_description
1 polymer ?
#
loop_
_entity_poly.entity_id
_entity_poly.type
_entity_poly.pdbx_seq_one_letter_code
_entity_poly.pdbx_strand_id
1 'polypeptide(L)'
;MPTMHAIIPVAGIGTRLRPFTHSLPKVLVNVAGKPILGHILDSLVAQGVTSATIITGYKGELVEDYVTSNYTLDVTFVEQDEMLGLGHAIWCARESLGDAPVLIILGDTVFDVDLSVLSSRQFSSLGVKYVDDPRRFGVVIEEGGFVSRLVEKPETPVSNMAIVGLYYISRPTELRNALETLIANDLRTKGEYQLTDALQLMVDRGEKFTTFSVDGWYDCGKPETLLQTNRFLLTKRNAMPAAPQGCVFVPPVHVDPSAIVEHSVIGPYASISKGAVVRNAIVRDSIVSDAATVSDIALDQSIIGENAEVTGRFSSINIGDASIVRLSQ
;
A
#
# COMPACT_ATOMS: atom_id res chain seq x y z
N MET A 1 -17.79 -21.17 -0.19
CA MET A 1 -16.49 -21.04 0.50
C MET A 1 -16.78 -20.39 1.84
N PRO A 2 -16.12 -20.70 2.96
CA PRO A 2 -16.27 -19.91 4.16
C PRO A 2 -15.87 -18.47 3.82
N THR A 3 -16.71 -17.53 4.16
CA THR A 3 -16.46 -16.09 3.96
C THR A 3 -15.27 -15.70 4.84
N MET A 4 -14.16 -15.32 4.22
CA MET A 4 -12.95 -14.88 4.93
C MET A 4 -13.15 -13.43 5.39
N HIS A 5 -12.89 -13.16 6.66
CA HIS A 5 -12.92 -11.81 7.23
C HIS A 5 -11.54 -11.17 7.10
N ALA A 6 -11.47 -9.93 6.60
CA ALA A 6 -10.21 -9.21 6.49
C ALA A 6 -10.00 -8.25 7.67
N ILE A 7 -8.76 -8.14 8.17
CA ILE A 7 -8.36 -7.13 9.15
C ILE A 7 -7.30 -6.25 8.51
N ILE A 8 -7.57 -4.94 8.41
CA ILE A 8 -6.77 -4.00 7.64
C ILE A 8 -6.29 -2.85 8.53
N PRO A 9 -5.07 -2.90 9.07
CA PRO A 9 -4.52 -1.80 9.85
C PRO A 9 -4.12 -0.64 8.91
N VAL A 10 -4.70 0.54 9.15
CA VAL A 10 -4.47 1.78 8.38
C VAL A 10 -4.20 2.99 9.28
N ALA A 11 -3.95 2.79 10.57
CA ALA A 11 -3.77 3.85 11.55
C ALA A 11 -2.52 4.72 11.36
N GLY A 12 -1.55 4.27 10.57
CA GLY A 12 -0.24 4.90 10.42
C GLY A 12 -0.28 6.31 9.83
N ILE A 13 0.44 7.26 10.43
CA ILE A 13 0.51 8.68 10.00
C ILE A 13 1.15 8.86 8.62
N GLY A 14 2.04 7.97 8.19
CA GLY A 14 2.68 8.07 6.88
C GLY A 14 3.70 9.21 6.77
N THR A 15 4.48 9.49 7.81
CA THR A 15 5.42 10.63 7.88
C THR A 15 6.44 10.67 6.74
N ARG A 16 6.83 9.51 6.18
CA ARG A 16 7.77 9.40 5.06
C ARG A 16 7.19 9.87 3.71
N LEU A 17 5.86 9.99 3.61
CA LEU A 17 5.15 10.53 2.44
C LEU A 17 4.78 12.01 2.58
N ARG A 18 5.22 12.69 3.63
CA ARG A 18 5.03 14.15 3.71
C ARG A 18 5.73 14.82 2.52
N PRO A 19 5.11 15.90 1.92
CA PRO A 19 3.96 16.67 2.45
C PRO A 19 2.58 16.10 2.15
N PHE A 20 2.41 15.06 1.32
CA PHE A 20 1.11 14.54 0.85
C PHE A 20 0.21 14.06 2.00
N THR A 21 0.81 13.55 3.06
CA THR A 21 0.08 13.03 4.24
C THR A 21 -0.19 14.07 5.33
N HIS A 22 -0.08 15.36 5.03
CA HIS A 22 -0.55 16.41 5.93
C HIS A 22 -2.09 16.57 5.86
N SER A 23 -2.66 16.44 4.66
CA SER A 23 -4.10 16.58 4.41
C SER A 23 -4.84 15.25 4.40
N LEU A 24 -4.18 14.15 3.97
CA LEU A 24 -4.77 12.83 3.80
C LEU A 24 -4.06 11.77 4.65
N PRO A 25 -4.77 10.74 5.15
CA PRO A 25 -4.13 9.52 5.63
C PRO A 25 -3.36 8.85 4.48
N LYS A 26 -2.22 8.22 4.81
CA LYS A 26 -1.35 7.57 3.82
C LYS A 26 -2.11 6.66 2.84
N VAL A 27 -3.05 5.90 3.34
CA VAL A 27 -3.78 4.89 2.57
C VAL A 27 -4.79 5.49 1.58
N LEU A 28 -5.07 6.78 1.71
CA LEU A 28 -5.91 7.53 0.77
C LEU A 28 -5.10 8.31 -0.28
N VAL A 29 -3.78 8.25 -0.26
CA VAL A 29 -2.96 8.79 -1.34
C VAL A 29 -3.25 8.04 -2.64
N ASN A 30 -3.55 8.77 -3.71
CA ASN A 30 -3.88 8.19 -5.01
C ASN A 30 -2.65 7.61 -5.69
N VAL A 31 -2.81 6.43 -6.27
CA VAL A 31 -1.85 5.75 -7.14
C VAL A 31 -2.60 5.09 -8.30
N ALA A 32 -2.18 5.29 -9.52
CA ALA A 32 -2.88 4.80 -10.71
C ALA A 32 -4.38 5.15 -10.71
N GLY A 33 -4.73 6.39 -10.26
CA GLY A 33 -6.09 6.94 -10.31
C GLY A 33 -7.06 6.40 -9.25
N LYS A 34 -6.59 5.77 -8.19
CA LYS A 34 -7.39 5.29 -7.04
C LYS A 34 -6.55 5.33 -5.77
N PRO A 35 -7.12 5.56 -4.57
CA PRO A 35 -6.42 5.42 -3.29
C PRO A 35 -5.78 4.04 -3.10
N ILE A 36 -4.66 3.98 -2.40
CA ILE A 36 -3.96 2.71 -2.06
C ILE A 36 -4.96 1.72 -1.44
N LEU A 37 -5.73 2.14 -0.44
CA LEU A 37 -6.76 1.31 0.19
C LEU A 37 -7.80 0.81 -0.81
N GLY A 38 -8.14 1.63 -1.80
CA GLY A 38 -9.09 1.26 -2.85
C GLY A 38 -8.61 0.07 -3.69
N HIS A 39 -7.31 0.02 -4.04
CA HIS A 39 -6.74 -1.14 -4.73
C HIS A 39 -6.79 -2.41 -3.88
N ILE A 40 -6.55 -2.28 -2.57
CA ILE A 40 -6.61 -3.40 -1.63
C ILE A 40 -8.03 -3.93 -1.52
N LEU A 41 -9.00 -3.04 -1.30
CA LEU A 41 -10.42 -3.42 -1.16
C LEU A 41 -10.98 -4.03 -2.45
N ASP A 42 -10.64 -3.48 -3.63
CA ASP A 42 -11.03 -4.07 -4.92
C ASP A 42 -10.52 -5.51 -5.05
N SER A 43 -9.25 -5.74 -4.68
CA SER A 43 -8.65 -7.08 -4.73
C SER A 43 -9.35 -8.04 -3.78
N LEU A 44 -9.66 -7.60 -2.57
CA LEU A 44 -10.37 -8.42 -1.57
C LEU A 44 -11.79 -8.77 -2.02
N VAL A 45 -12.54 -7.77 -2.50
CA VAL A 45 -13.92 -7.98 -3.01
C VAL A 45 -13.92 -8.91 -4.22
N ALA A 46 -13.00 -8.71 -5.17
CA ALA A 46 -12.87 -9.58 -6.35
C ALA A 46 -12.56 -11.05 -5.99
N GLN A 47 -11.95 -11.28 -4.83
CA GLN A 47 -11.61 -12.60 -4.32
C GLN A 47 -12.64 -13.15 -3.30
N GLY A 48 -13.82 -12.50 -3.20
CA GLY A 48 -14.96 -12.99 -2.45
C GLY A 48 -14.95 -12.65 -0.95
N VAL A 49 -14.12 -11.70 -0.50
CA VAL A 49 -14.19 -11.16 0.86
C VAL A 49 -15.43 -10.28 0.97
N THR A 50 -16.28 -10.54 1.98
CA THR A 50 -17.56 -9.84 2.18
C THR A 50 -17.59 -9.00 3.43
N SER A 51 -16.62 -9.18 4.34
CA SER A 51 -16.54 -8.40 5.59
C SER A 51 -15.10 -8.04 5.94
N ALA A 52 -14.92 -6.87 6.58
CA ALA A 52 -13.61 -6.41 7.02
C ALA A 52 -13.68 -5.64 8.35
N THR A 53 -12.59 -5.69 9.11
CA THR A 53 -12.32 -4.74 10.19
C THR A 53 -11.19 -3.83 9.75
N ILE A 54 -11.45 -2.52 9.69
CA ILE A 54 -10.46 -1.51 9.32
C ILE A 54 -10.02 -0.80 10.60
N ILE A 55 -8.72 -0.88 10.90
CA ILE A 55 -8.17 -0.26 12.10
C ILE A 55 -7.66 1.12 11.72
N THR A 56 -8.43 2.13 12.07
CA THR A 56 -8.17 3.55 11.78
C THR A 56 -7.33 4.21 12.88
N GLY A 57 -6.88 5.43 12.61
CA GLY A 57 -6.15 6.27 13.55
C GLY A 57 -6.11 7.71 13.01
N TYR A 58 -4.93 8.20 12.65
CA TYR A 58 -4.78 9.56 12.11
C TYR A 58 -5.74 9.83 10.95
N LYS A 59 -6.68 10.79 11.13
CA LYS A 59 -7.72 11.17 10.16
C LYS A 59 -8.59 9.97 9.73
N GLY A 60 -8.94 9.12 10.69
CA GLY A 60 -9.73 7.91 10.46
C GLY A 60 -11.06 8.19 9.81
N GLU A 61 -11.68 9.33 10.11
CA GLU A 61 -12.95 9.80 9.53
C GLU A 61 -12.92 9.85 7.99
N LEU A 62 -11.79 10.24 7.40
CA LEU A 62 -11.64 10.26 5.94
C LEU A 62 -11.59 8.84 5.33
N VAL A 63 -11.01 7.89 6.07
CA VAL A 63 -10.99 6.48 5.67
C VAL A 63 -12.39 5.89 5.73
N GLU A 64 -13.14 6.16 6.80
CA GLU A 64 -14.52 5.72 6.99
C GLU A 64 -15.42 6.25 5.88
N ASP A 65 -15.35 7.56 5.62
CA ASP A 65 -16.09 8.23 4.55
C ASP A 65 -15.77 7.63 3.17
N TYR A 66 -14.49 7.38 2.88
CA TYR A 66 -14.08 6.77 1.62
C TYR A 66 -14.66 5.36 1.46
N VAL A 67 -14.52 4.52 2.47
CA VAL A 67 -14.94 3.12 2.42
C VAL A 67 -16.46 3.02 2.32
N THR A 68 -17.20 3.72 3.17
CA THR A 68 -18.66 3.68 3.18
C THR A 68 -19.30 4.25 1.92
N SER A 69 -18.65 5.24 1.30
CA SER A 69 -19.14 5.84 0.05
C SER A 69 -18.86 5.01 -1.20
N ASN A 70 -17.85 4.12 -1.18
CA ASN A 70 -17.39 3.43 -2.39
C ASN A 70 -17.58 1.90 -2.34
N TYR A 71 -17.84 1.31 -1.18
CA TYR A 71 -17.94 -0.15 -1.01
C TYR A 71 -19.20 -0.56 -0.27
N THR A 72 -19.76 -1.70 -0.70
CA THR A 72 -20.91 -2.35 -0.01
C THR A 72 -20.44 -3.47 0.93
N LEU A 73 -19.14 -3.54 1.22
CA LEU A 73 -18.53 -4.48 2.15
C LEU A 73 -19.08 -4.24 3.57
N ASP A 74 -19.35 -5.31 4.32
CA ASP A 74 -19.68 -5.21 5.74
C ASP A 74 -18.42 -4.84 6.53
N VAL A 75 -18.34 -3.59 7.01
CA VAL A 75 -17.10 -3.05 7.61
C VAL A 75 -17.35 -2.62 9.05
N THR A 76 -16.50 -3.11 9.94
CA THR A 76 -16.33 -2.60 11.29
C THR A 76 -15.11 -1.69 11.35
N PHE A 77 -15.26 -0.47 11.86
CA PHE A 77 -14.12 0.42 12.11
C PHE A 77 -13.73 0.35 13.58
N VAL A 78 -12.43 0.30 13.83
CA VAL A 78 -11.83 0.26 15.17
C VAL A 78 -10.71 1.27 15.22
N GLU A 79 -10.70 2.14 16.21
CA GLU A 79 -9.67 3.15 16.36
C GLU A 79 -8.46 2.61 17.14
N GLN A 80 -7.26 2.91 16.64
CA GLN A 80 -6.01 2.78 17.38
C GLN A 80 -5.58 4.16 17.88
N ASP A 81 -5.94 4.50 19.12
CA ASP A 81 -5.66 5.80 19.72
C ASP A 81 -4.16 6.06 19.92
N GLU A 82 -3.41 5.03 20.33
CA GLU A 82 -1.98 5.11 20.58
C GLU A 82 -1.18 4.29 19.58
N MET A 83 -0.17 4.91 18.96
CA MET A 83 0.71 4.29 17.96
C MET A 83 1.75 3.37 18.61
N LEU A 84 1.31 2.29 19.28
CA LEU A 84 2.16 1.36 20.00
C LEU A 84 2.64 0.15 19.18
N GLY A 85 2.50 0.19 17.87
CA GLY A 85 2.95 -0.83 16.94
C GLY A 85 1.84 -1.67 16.31
N LEU A 86 2.22 -2.55 15.37
CA LEU A 86 1.28 -3.35 14.58
C LEU A 86 0.55 -4.40 15.45
N GLY A 87 1.24 -5.02 16.40
CA GLY A 87 0.61 -5.94 17.35
C GLY A 87 -0.48 -5.25 18.16
N HIS A 88 -0.23 -4.00 18.62
CA HIS A 88 -1.24 -3.21 19.31
C HIS A 88 -2.43 -2.87 18.39
N ALA A 89 -2.18 -2.51 17.14
CA ALA A 89 -3.27 -2.26 16.17
C ALA A 89 -4.20 -3.48 16.07
N ILE A 90 -3.63 -4.67 15.86
CA ILE A 90 -4.43 -5.91 15.76
C ILE A 90 -5.11 -6.24 17.10
N TRP A 91 -4.49 -5.95 18.23
CA TRP A 91 -5.12 -6.12 19.56
C TRP A 91 -6.31 -5.18 19.76
N CYS A 92 -6.29 -3.94 19.25
CA CYS A 92 -7.47 -3.05 19.25
C CYS A 92 -8.66 -3.72 18.56
N ALA A 93 -8.42 -4.47 17.48
CA ALA A 93 -9.45 -5.24 16.77
C ALA A 93 -9.67 -6.68 17.29
N ARG A 94 -9.30 -6.99 18.54
CA ARG A 94 -9.35 -8.36 19.12
C ARG A 94 -10.73 -9.00 19.11
N GLU A 95 -11.80 -8.22 19.09
CA GLU A 95 -13.18 -8.74 19.01
C GLU A 95 -13.47 -9.37 17.63
N SER A 96 -12.69 -9.00 16.60
CA SER A 96 -12.75 -9.61 15.28
C SER A 96 -11.91 -10.90 15.18
N LEU A 97 -11.14 -11.25 16.21
CA LEU A 97 -10.35 -12.47 16.28
C LEU A 97 -11.16 -13.59 16.98
N GLY A 98 -12.20 -14.04 16.26
CA GLY A 98 -13.09 -15.14 16.70
C GLY A 98 -12.61 -16.51 16.24
N ASP A 99 -13.55 -17.44 16.02
CA ASP A 99 -13.24 -18.83 15.66
C ASP A 99 -13.00 -19.03 14.15
N ALA A 100 -13.55 -18.16 13.32
CA ALA A 100 -13.38 -18.24 11.85
C ALA A 100 -12.01 -17.69 11.43
N PRO A 101 -11.35 -18.30 10.43
CA PRO A 101 -10.09 -17.80 9.91
C PRO A 101 -10.17 -16.34 9.44
N VAL A 102 -9.09 -15.59 9.65
CA VAL A 102 -8.98 -14.19 9.22
C VAL A 102 -7.77 -13.97 8.30
N LEU A 103 -7.89 -12.96 7.45
CA LEU A 103 -6.80 -12.45 6.63
C LEU A 103 -6.39 -11.07 7.16
N ILE A 104 -5.17 -10.95 7.68
CA ILE A 104 -4.60 -9.64 8.02
C ILE A 104 -3.81 -9.15 6.80
N ILE A 105 -4.11 -7.94 6.33
CA ILE A 105 -3.46 -7.32 5.18
C ILE A 105 -3.10 -5.88 5.49
N LEU A 106 -1.82 -5.52 5.36
CA LEU A 106 -1.37 -4.15 5.62
C LEU A 106 -1.96 -3.18 4.60
N GLY A 107 -2.59 -2.11 5.10
CA GLY A 107 -3.31 -1.13 4.28
C GLY A 107 -2.43 -0.18 3.48
N ASP A 108 -1.11 -0.32 3.55
CA ASP A 108 -0.14 0.52 2.85
C ASP A 108 0.66 -0.21 1.77
N THR A 109 0.23 -1.42 1.41
CA THR A 109 0.93 -2.29 0.47
C THR A 109 -0.05 -2.88 -0.54
N VAL A 110 0.28 -2.75 -1.82
CA VAL A 110 -0.47 -3.37 -2.91
C VAL A 110 0.14 -4.74 -3.23
N PHE A 111 -0.70 -5.75 -3.28
CA PHE A 111 -0.30 -7.14 -3.54
C PHE A 111 -0.83 -7.62 -4.91
N ASP A 112 0.00 -8.38 -5.61
CA ASP A 112 -0.40 -9.15 -6.79
C ASP A 112 -0.30 -10.64 -6.43
N VAL A 113 -1.36 -11.16 -5.81
CA VAL A 113 -1.42 -12.52 -5.29
C VAL A 113 -2.84 -13.06 -5.41
N ASP A 114 -2.94 -14.34 -5.75
CA ASP A 114 -4.20 -15.08 -5.70
C ASP A 114 -4.44 -15.59 -4.27
N LEU A 115 -5.39 -14.97 -3.57
CA LEU A 115 -5.75 -15.35 -2.20
C LEU A 115 -6.63 -16.62 -2.14
N SER A 116 -7.15 -17.11 -3.28
CA SER A 116 -7.98 -18.31 -3.31
C SER A 116 -7.25 -19.54 -2.78
N VAL A 117 -5.92 -19.57 -2.92
CA VAL A 117 -5.06 -20.62 -2.39
C VAL A 117 -5.05 -20.68 -0.85
N LEU A 118 -5.48 -19.63 -0.17
CA LEU A 118 -5.53 -19.56 1.29
C LEU A 118 -6.75 -20.26 1.86
N SER A 119 -7.88 -20.28 1.14
CA SER A 119 -9.15 -20.84 1.61
C SER A 119 -9.10 -22.36 1.88
N SER A 120 -8.16 -23.07 1.29
CA SER A 120 -7.95 -24.52 1.47
C SER A 120 -6.85 -24.86 2.48
N ARG A 121 -6.19 -23.86 3.09
CA ARG A 121 -5.07 -24.10 3.99
C ARG A 121 -5.53 -24.53 5.37
N GLN A 122 -4.95 -25.62 5.85
CA GLN A 122 -5.21 -26.17 7.19
C GLN A 122 -4.50 -25.36 8.27
N PHE A 123 -3.33 -24.79 7.95
CA PHE A 123 -2.47 -24.08 8.88
C PHE A 123 -2.45 -22.59 8.56
N SER A 124 -2.18 -21.77 9.58
CA SER A 124 -1.85 -20.36 9.38
C SER A 124 -0.70 -20.21 8.38
N SER A 125 -0.72 -19.15 7.59
CA SER A 125 0.25 -18.99 6.50
C SER A 125 0.66 -17.53 6.33
N LEU A 126 1.96 -17.32 6.18
CA LEU A 126 2.57 -16.00 6.05
C LEU A 126 3.00 -15.74 4.62
N GLY A 127 2.57 -14.61 4.06
CA GLY A 127 3.09 -14.12 2.79
C GLY A 127 4.54 -13.69 2.95
N VAL A 128 5.43 -14.25 2.13
CA VAL A 128 6.87 -13.97 2.22
C VAL A 128 7.47 -13.67 0.85
N LYS A 129 8.56 -12.91 0.88
CA LYS A 129 9.39 -12.61 -0.30
C LYS A 129 10.86 -12.63 0.07
N TYR A 130 11.69 -13.16 -0.83
CA TYR A 130 13.14 -13.05 -0.70
C TYR A 130 13.56 -11.59 -0.94
N VAL A 131 14.38 -11.05 -0.03
CA VAL A 131 14.93 -9.69 -0.11
C VAL A 131 16.44 -9.71 0.14
N ASP A 132 17.18 -8.81 -0.51
CA ASP A 132 18.63 -8.72 -0.33
C ASP A 132 19.00 -8.17 1.06
N ASP A 133 18.23 -7.21 1.57
CA ASP A 133 18.42 -6.63 2.91
C ASP A 133 17.15 -6.80 3.78
N PRO A 134 17.12 -7.80 4.67
CA PRO A 134 15.97 -8.11 5.50
C PRO A 134 15.85 -7.26 6.78
N ARG A 135 16.83 -6.42 7.11
CA ARG A 135 16.93 -5.71 8.40
C ARG A 135 15.76 -4.77 8.72
N ARG A 136 14.92 -4.49 7.74
CA ARG A 136 13.77 -3.57 7.86
C ARG A 136 12.44 -4.28 8.03
N PHE A 137 12.43 -5.61 8.00
CA PHE A 137 11.23 -6.45 7.97
C PHE A 137 11.25 -7.50 9.06
N GLY A 138 10.09 -8.02 9.41
CA GLY A 138 9.99 -9.30 10.07
C GLY A 138 10.47 -10.40 9.11
N VAL A 139 11.23 -11.36 9.59
CA VAL A 139 11.74 -12.47 8.78
C VAL A 139 11.33 -13.80 9.37
N VAL A 140 11.25 -14.83 8.50
CA VAL A 140 10.93 -16.21 8.90
C VAL A 140 12.11 -17.14 8.66
N ILE A 141 12.24 -18.15 9.55
CA ILE A 141 13.09 -19.32 9.37
C ILE A 141 12.17 -20.53 9.33
N GLU A 142 12.33 -21.39 8.33
CA GLU A 142 11.57 -22.61 8.15
C GLU A 142 12.42 -23.85 8.42
N GLU A 143 11.82 -24.83 9.06
CA GLU A 143 12.38 -26.15 9.29
C GLU A 143 11.29 -27.21 9.06
N GLY A 144 11.60 -28.22 8.28
CA GLY A 144 10.65 -29.31 8.00
C GLY A 144 9.34 -28.87 7.32
N GLY A 145 9.35 -27.73 6.57
CA GLY A 145 8.18 -27.19 5.87
C GLY A 145 7.26 -26.32 6.76
N PHE A 146 7.67 -26.02 7.97
CA PHE A 146 6.95 -25.13 8.90
C PHE A 146 7.87 -24.01 9.38
N VAL A 147 7.27 -22.89 9.75
CA VAL A 147 7.98 -21.78 10.39
C VAL A 147 8.43 -22.23 11.77
N SER A 148 9.74 -22.23 12.00
CA SER A 148 10.35 -22.53 13.30
C SER A 148 10.66 -21.26 14.10
N ARG A 149 10.92 -20.14 13.41
CA ARG A 149 11.27 -18.89 14.07
C ARG A 149 10.88 -17.67 13.26
N LEU A 150 10.40 -16.64 13.97
CA LEU A 150 10.14 -15.29 13.44
C LEU A 150 10.98 -14.26 14.20
N VAL A 151 11.58 -13.32 13.48
CA VAL A 151 12.41 -12.26 14.08
C VAL A 151 12.05 -10.92 13.47
N GLU A 152 11.65 -9.96 14.31
CA GLU A 152 11.34 -8.60 13.86
C GLU A 152 12.60 -7.78 13.67
N LYS A 153 12.79 -7.23 12.46
CA LYS A 153 13.87 -6.30 12.10
C LYS A 153 15.24 -6.70 12.68
N PRO A 154 15.77 -7.87 12.30
CA PRO A 154 17.02 -8.39 12.88
C PRO A 154 18.18 -7.46 12.57
N GLU A 155 19.02 -7.15 13.57
CA GLU A 155 20.23 -6.35 13.38
C GLU A 155 21.24 -7.07 12.50
N THR A 156 21.40 -8.36 12.72
CA THR A 156 22.17 -9.25 11.85
C THR A 156 21.18 -10.13 11.08
N PRO A 157 21.28 -10.19 9.74
CA PRO A 157 20.42 -11.04 8.94
C PRO A 157 20.49 -12.52 9.37
N VAL A 158 19.33 -13.06 9.76
CA VAL A 158 19.18 -14.49 10.13
C VAL A 158 18.43 -15.26 9.07
N SER A 159 17.70 -14.55 8.21
CA SER A 159 16.99 -15.07 7.05
C SER A 159 16.73 -13.92 6.07
N ASN A 160 16.70 -14.22 4.77
CA ASN A 160 16.31 -13.28 3.72
C ASN A 160 14.82 -13.40 3.32
N MET A 161 14.06 -14.29 3.98
CA MET A 161 12.64 -14.46 3.75
C MET A 161 11.86 -13.44 4.59
N ALA A 162 11.56 -12.28 3.97
CA ALA A 162 10.83 -11.19 4.61
C ALA A 162 9.32 -11.44 4.60
N ILE A 163 8.65 -11.14 5.70
CA ILE A 163 7.19 -11.11 5.80
C ILE A 163 6.69 -9.85 5.11
N VAL A 164 5.78 -10.00 4.15
CA VAL A 164 5.34 -8.90 3.29
C VAL A 164 4.09 -8.16 3.78
N GLY A 165 3.55 -8.53 4.93
CA GLY A 165 2.34 -7.88 5.46
C GLY A 165 1.04 -8.53 5.02
N LEU A 166 1.07 -9.80 4.69
CA LEU A 166 -0.09 -10.62 4.35
C LEU A 166 -0.08 -11.88 5.21
N TYR A 167 -1.11 -12.05 6.06
CA TYR A 167 -1.15 -13.09 7.07
C TYR A 167 -2.50 -13.79 7.06
N TYR A 168 -2.52 -15.07 6.72
CA TYR A 168 -3.70 -15.92 6.91
C TYR A 168 -3.59 -16.60 8.28
N ILE A 169 -4.53 -16.37 9.15
CA ILE A 169 -4.58 -16.92 10.51
C ILE A 169 -5.75 -17.91 10.60
N SER A 170 -5.44 -19.19 10.66
CA SER A 170 -6.44 -20.25 10.75
C SER A 170 -7.10 -20.37 12.11
N ARG A 171 -6.41 -19.91 13.17
CA ARG A 171 -6.88 -19.93 14.57
C ARG A 171 -6.72 -18.56 15.22
N PRO A 172 -7.61 -17.58 14.90
CA PRO A 172 -7.47 -16.20 15.38
C PRO A 172 -7.54 -16.07 16.90
N THR A 173 -8.25 -16.94 17.59
CA THR A 173 -8.30 -16.96 19.07
C THR A 173 -6.92 -17.16 19.69
N GLU A 174 -6.04 -17.95 19.06
CA GLU A 174 -4.66 -18.12 19.54
C GLU A 174 -3.82 -16.87 19.32
N LEU A 175 -4.06 -16.14 18.21
CA LEU A 175 -3.44 -14.83 17.99
C LEU A 175 -3.92 -13.81 19.02
N ARG A 176 -5.22 -13.79 19.35
CA ARG A 176 -5.77 -12.94 20.42
C ARG A 176 -5.07 -13.22 21.75
N ASN A 177 -4.95 -14.49 22.16
CA ASN A 177 -4.28 -14.90 23.37
C ASN A 177 -2.78 -14.51 23.40
N ALA A 178 -2.11 -14.58 22.23
CA ALA A 178 -0.70 -14.17 22.12
C ALA A 178 -0.56 -12.64 22.26
N LEU A 179 -1.43 -11.87 21.60
CA LEU A 179 -1.45 -10.39 21.71
C LEU A 179 -1.77 -9.94 23.14
N GLU A 180 -2.74 -10.55 23.82
CA GLU A 180 -3.04 -10.29 25.23
C GLU A 180 -1.83 -10.55 26.12
N THR A 181 -1.07 -11.61 25.83
CA THR A 181 0.17 -11.93 26.55
C THR A 181 1.23 -10.84 26.35
N LEU A 182 1.42 -10.34 25.13
CA LEU A 182 2.36 -9.25 24.85
C LEU A 182 1.98 -7.98 25.62
N ILE A 183 0.71 -7.59 25.57
CA ILE A 183 0.22 -6.35 26.22
C ILE A 183 0.31 -6.48 27.75
N ALA A 184 -0.20 -7.58 28.33
CA ALA A 184 -0.25 -7.78 29.77
C ALA A 184 1.15 -7.82 30.44
N ASN A 185 2.18 -8.29 29.70
CA ASN A 185 3.55 -8.37 30.20
C ASN A 185 4.46 -7.25 29.66
N ASP A 186 3.92 -6.27 28.96
CA ASP A 186 4.65 -5.16 28.33
C ASP A 186 5.86 -5.63 27.47
N LEU A 187 5.67 -6.69 26.69
CA LEU A 187 6.71 -7.26 25.84
C LEU A 187 6.81 -6.49 24.52
N ARG A 188 7.82 -5.65 24.40
CA ARG A 188 8.04 -4.78 23.23
C ARG A 188 9.36 -5.08 22.56
N THR A 189 9.34 -5.09 21.23
CA THR A 189 10.55 -5.12 20.41
C THR A 189 10.72 -3.75 19.75
N LYS A 190 11.87 -3.11 19.96
CA LYS A 190 12.19 -1.74 19.50
C LYS A 190 11.15 -0.69 19.94
N GLY A 191 10.59 -0.86 21.15
CA GLY A 191 9.63 0.06 21.75
C GLY A 191 8.18 -0.13 21.34
N GLU A 192 7.88 -1.08 20.48
CA GLU A 192 6.54 -1.36 19.94
C GLU A 192 6.10 -2.78 20.22
N TYR A 193 4.78 -3.01 20.36
CA TYR A 193 4.20 -4.34 20.33
C TYR A 193 4.14 -4.82 18.87
N GLN A 194 5.00 -5.77 18.52
CA GLN A 194 5.10 -6.26 17.14
C GLN A 194 4.17 -7.45 16.91
N LEU A 195 3.52 -7.49 15.76
CA LEU A 195 2.73 -8.65 15.35
C LEU A 195 3.64 -9.89 15.21
N THR A 196 4.86 -9.71 14.72
CA THR A 196 5.88 -10.77 14.58
C THR A 196 6.14 -11.47 15.90
N ASP A 197 6.18 -10.73 17.02
CA ASP A 197 6.40 -11.31 18.36
C ASP A 197 5.18 -12.13 18.83
N ALA A 198 3.97 -11.67 18.53
CA ALA A 198 2.76 -12.45 18.82
C ALA A 198 2.73 -13.77 18.02
N LEU A 199 3.10 -13.72 16.74
CA LEU A 199 3.20 -14.92 15.91
C LEU A 199 4.29 -15.86 16.42
N GLN A 200 5.43 -15.35 16.90
CA GLN A 200 6.45 -16.18 17.54
C GLN A 200 5.92 -16.87 18.79
N LEU A 201 5.17 -16.18 19.65
CA LEU A 201 4.53 -16.81 20.80
C LEU A 201 3.56 -17.93 20.41
N MET A 202 2.85 -17.79 19.28
CA MET A 202 2.00 -18.87 18.77
C MET A 202 2.84 -20.07 18.33
N VAL A 203 3.95 -19.86 17.64
CA VAL A 203 4.89 -20.94 17.24
C VAL A 203 5.46 -21.65 18.48
N ASP A 204 5.89 -20.90 19.51
CA ASP A 204 6.41 -21.44 20.75
C ASP A 204 5.38 -22.28 21.55
N ARG A 205 4.09 -21.99 21.35
CA ARG A 205 2.96 -22.76 21.89
C ARG A 205 2.55 -23.95 21.04
N GLY A 206 3.28 -24.21 19.96
CA GLY A 206 3.05 -25.36 19.06
C GLY A 206 2.10 -25.12 17.89
N GLU A 207 1.66 -23.88 17.66
CA GLU A 207 0.90 -23.55 16.44
C GLU A 207 1.79 -23.68 15.20
N LYS A 208 1.22 -24.31 14.17
CA LYS A 208 1.93 -24.53 12.91
C LYS A 208 1.65 -23.42 11.91
N PHE A 209 2.71 -22.85 11.37
CA PHE A 209 2.67 -21.88 10.31
C PHE A 209 3.39 -22.42 9.07
N THR A 210 2.85 -22.11 7.89
CA THR A 210 3.52 -22.31 6.60
C THR A 210 3.78 -20.94 5.98
N THR A 211 4.54 -20.90 4.89
CA THR A 211 4.68 -19.69 4.09
C THR A 211 4.06 -19.85 2.71
N PHE A 212 3.87 -18.75 2.01
CA PHE A 212 3.58 -18.72 0.58
C PHE A 212 4.30 -17.53 -0.06
N SER A 213 4.79 -17.75 -1.26
CA SER A 213 5.52 -16.70 -2.00
C SER A 213 4.55 -15.62 -2.50
N VAL A 214 4.96 -14.36 -2.36
CA VAL A 214 4.27 -13.19 -2.89
C VAL A 214 5.20 -12.47 -3.86
N ASP A 215 5.02 -12.69 -5.16
CA ASP A 215 5.88 -12.08 -6.19
C ASP A 215 5.59 -10.59 -6.35
N GLY A 216 4.33 -10.21 -6.38
CA GLY A 216 3.87 -8.82 -6.47
C GLY A 216 3.68 -8.18 -5.10
N TRP A 217 4.70 -7.51 -4.61
CA TRP A 217 4.71 -6.80 -3.34
C TRP A 217 5.20 -5.37 -3.55
N TYR A 218 4.30 -4.40 -3.38
CA TYR A 218 4.54 -2.98 -3.70
C TYR A 218 4.21 -2.12 -2.48
N ASP A 219 5.26 -1.78 -1.70
CA ASP A 219 5.16 -0.85 -0.56
C ASP A 219 4.91 0.57 -1.06
N CYS A 220 3.92 1.24 -0.49
CA CYS A 220 3.60 2.64 -0.77
C CYS A 220 4.11 3.58 0.33
N GLY A 221 5.23 3.26 0.97
CA GLY A 221 5.74 3.97 2.14
C GLY A 221 6.58 5.20 1.86
N LYS A 222 7.04 5.39 0.61
CA LYS A 222 7.90 6.49 0.19
C LYS A 222 7.51 6.98 -1.20
N PRO A 223 7.87 8.22 -1.60
CA PRO A 223 7.58 8.73 -2.94
C PRO A 223 8.09 7.83 -4.07
N GLU A 224 9.30 7.31 -3.95
CA GLU A 224 9.92 6.47 -4.97
C GLU A 224 9.18 5.14 -5.14
N THR A 225 8.80 4.51 -4.00
CA THR A 225 8.05 3.25 -4.04
C THR A 225 6.59 3.47 -4.46
N LEU A 226 6.00 4.64 -4.17
CA LEU A 226 4.68 5.00 -4.67
C LEU A 226 4.68 5.13 -6.20
N LEU A 227 5.71 5.75 -6.80
CA LEU A 227 5.87 5.81 -8.26
C LEU A 227 6.09 4.42 -8.87
N GLN A 228 6.85 3.53 -8.22
CA GLN A 228 7.00 2.14 -8.66
C GLN A 228 5.66 1.39 -8.65
N THR A 229 4.86 1.59 -7.60
CA THR A 229 3.50 1.02 -7.51
C THR A 229 2.60 1.58 -8.61
N ASN A 230 2.69 2.89 -8.89
CA ASN A 230 1.98 3.53 -10.00
C ASN A 230 2.30 2.88 -11.35
N ARG A 231 3.58 2.69 -11.66
CA ARG A 231 4.03 2.00 -12.89
C ARG A 231 3.45 0.60 -12.98
N PHE A 232 3.56 -0.19 -11.91
CA PHE A 232 3.03 -1.55 -11.88
C PHE A 232 1.53 -1.58 -12.13
N LEU A 233 0.75 -0.80 -11.39
CA LEU A 233 -0.70 -0.78 -11.52
C LEU A 233 -1.16 -0.32 -12.90
N LEU A 234 -0.47 0.65 -13.49
CA LEU A 234 -0.75 1.11 -14.85
C LEU A 234 -0.47 0.03 -15.90
N THR A 235 0.59 -0.79 -15.75
CA THR A 235 0.88 -1.89 -16.69
C THR A 235 -0.18 -3.00 -16.66
N LYS A 236 -0.91 -3.14 -15.55
CA LYS A 236 -2.02 -4.11 -15.43
C LYS A 236 -3.32 -3.63 -16.09
N ARG A 237 -3.40 -2.36 -16.48
CA ARG A 237 -4.60 -1.80 -17.11
C ARG A 237 -4.61 -2.06 -18.61
N ASN A 238 -5.73 -2.56 -19.11
CA ASN A 238 -5.94 -2.79 -20.55
C ASN A 238 -6.60 -1.60 -21.24
N ALA A 239 -7.18 -0.66 -20.51
CA ALA A 239 -7.90 0.47 -21.06
C ALA A 239 -6.97 1.68 -21.26
N MET A 240 -6.94 2.20 -22.50
CA MET A 240 -6.24 3.43 -22.84
C MET A 240 -7.27 4.54 -23.03
N PRO A 241 -7.17 5.67 -22.29
CA PRO A 241 -8.03 6.81 -22.50
C PRO A 241 -7.74 7.44 -23.87
N ALA A 242 -8.78 7.96 -24.54
CA ALA A 242 -8.60 8.70 -25.78
C ALA A 242 -7.95 10.06 -25.50
N ALA A 243 -6.91 10.40 -26.25
CA ALA A 243 -6.27 11.69 -26.12
C ALA A 243 -7.15 12.80 -26.74
N PRO A 244 -7.37 13.93 -26.05
CA PRO A 244 -8.03 15.10 -26.64
C PRO A 244 -7.25 15.67 -27.85
N GLN A 245 -7.93 16.45 -28.67
CA GLN A 245 -7.26 17.12 -29.81
C GLN A 245 -6.09 18.00 -29.31
N GLY A 246 -4.95 17.89 -29.96
CA GLY A 246 -3.74 18.62 -29.59
C GLY A 246 -2.95 17.99 -28.42
N CYS A 247 -3.37 16.81 -27.96
CA CYS A 247 -2.67 16.06 -26.92
C CYS A 247 -2.15 14.71 -27.45
N VAL A 248 -1.12 14.18 -26.78
CA VAL A 248 -0.56 12.85 -27.04
C VAL A 248 -0.53 12.06 -25.75
N PHE A 249 -1.12 10.86 -25.74
CA PHE A 249 -1.01 9.93 -24.62
C PHE A 249 -0.08 8.78 -24.99
N VAL A 250 0.96 8.58 -24.17
CA VAL A 250 1.95 7.51 -24.33
C VAL A 250 1.68 6.45 -23.27
N PRO A 251 1.15 5.27 -23.62
CA PRO A 251 0.77 4.26 -22.64
C PRO A 251 1.99 3.65 -21.93
N PRO A 252 1.78 3.04 -20.71
CA PRO A 252 0.52 3.01 -19.99
C PRO A 252 0.28 4.33 -19.23
N VAL A 253 -0.99 4.79 -19.23
CA VAL A 253 -1.39 6.00 -18.52
C VAL A 253 -2.78 5.85 -17.89
N HIS A 254 -3.03 6.65 -16.87
CA HIS A 254 -4.37 6.91 -16.36
C HIS A 254 -4.67 8.41 -16.48
N VAL A 255 -5.82 8.74 -17.06
CA VAL A 255 -6.35 10.10 -17.07
C VAL A 255 -7.82 10.00 -16.65
N ASP A 256 -8.17 10.64 -15.54
CA ASP A 256 -9.55 10.66 -15.07
C ASP A 256 -10.46 11.39 -16.07
N PRO A 257 -11.67 10.91 -16.36
CA PRO A 257 -12.59 11.54 -17.29
C PRO A 257 -12.93 13.01 -16.99
N SER A 258 -12.81 13.43 -15.72
CA SER A 258 -13.05 14.81 -15.29
C SER A 258 -11.79 15.70 -15.36
N ALA A 259 -10.63 15.13 -15.67
CA ALA A 259 -9.40 15.90 -15.82
C ALA A 259 -9.41 16.70 -17.13
N ILE A 260 -8.86 17.89 -17.09
CA ILE A 260 -8.70 18.76 -18.26
C ILE A 260 -7.25 18.68 -18.74
N VAL A 261 -7.04 18.14 -19.95
CA VAL A 261 -5.71 18.03 -20.55
C VAL A 261 -5.71 18.76 -21.89
N GLU A 262 -4.85 19.76 -22.02
CA GLU A 262 -4.76 20.64 -23.21
C GLU A 262 -3.29 20.77 -23.64
N HIS A 263 -3.03 20.63 -24.94
CA HIS A 263 -1.72 20.86 -25.58
C HIS A 263 -0.56 20.16 -24.87
N SER A 264 -0.77 18.90 -24.44
CA SER A 264 0.14 18.20 -23.54
C SER A 264 0.48 16.80 -23.99
N VAL A 265 1.63 16.29 -23.52
CA VAL A 265 2.06 14.90 -23.68
C VAL A 265 2.01 14.21 -22.33
N ILE A 266 1.19 13.18 -22.20
CA ILE A 266 0.99 12.44 -20.96
C ILE A 266 1.53 11.01 -21.11
N GLY A 267 2.44 10.63 -20.23
CA GLY A 267 3.01 9.28 -20.19
C GLY A 267 4.43 9.17 -20.75
N PRO A 268 5.01 7.97 -20.71
CA PRO A 268 4.42 6.78 -20.11
C PRO A 268 4.38 6.85 -18.57
N TYR A 269 3.59 5.97 -17.94
CA TYR A 269 3.49 5.81 -16.50
C TYR A 269 2.98 7.04 -15.74
N ALA A 270 2.20 7.88 -16.39
CA ALA A 270 1.59 9.04 -15.75
C ALA A 270 0.15 8.76 -15.32
N SER A 271 -0.21 9.25 -14.12
CA SER A 271 -1.57 9.24 -13.60
C SER A 271 -2.04 10.66 -13.38
N ILE A 272 -3.13 11.04 -14.04
CA ILE A 272 -3.81 12.33 -13.88
C ILE A 272 -5.15 12.07 -13.21
N SER A 273 -5.31 12.57 -12.01
CA SER A 273 -6.46 12.27 -11.15
C SER A 273 -7.64 13.21 -11.39
N LYS A 274 -8.72 12.99 -10.63
CA LYS A 274 -10.01 13.67 -10.75
C LYS A 274 -9.87 15.19 -10.68
N GLY A 275 -10.46 15.89 -11.66
CA GLY A 275 -10.49 17.36 -11.70
C GLY A 275 -9.13 18.03 -11.87
N ALA A 276 -8.06 17.29 -12.10
CA ALA A 276 -6.74 17.87 -12.36
C ALA A 276 -6.71 18.60 -13.71
N VAL A 277 -5.91 19.65 -13.78
CA VAL A 277 -5.75 20.49 -14.99
C VAL A 277 -4.31 20.43 -15.43
N VAL A 278 -4.06 19.98 -16.68
CA VAL A 278 -2.71 19.88 -17.26
C VAL A 278 -2.68 20.62 -18.60
N ARG A 279 -1.88 21.68 -18.70
CA ARG A 279 -1.79 22.55 -19.88
C ARG A 279 -0.36 22.77 -20.33
N ASN A 280 -0.11 22.72 -21.64
CA ASN A 280 1.20 22.98 -22.24
C ASN A 280 2.33 22.23 -21.51
N ALA A 281 2.12 20.94 -21.16
CA ALA A 281 3.02 20.21 -20.28
C ALA A 281 3.43 18.86 -20.87
N ILE A 282 4.58 18.36 -20.42
CA ILE A 282 5.00 16.99 -20.63
C ILE A 282 5.03 16.33 -19.26
N VAL A 283 4.20 15.32 -19.03
CA VAL A 283 4.11 14.61 -17.74
C VAL A 283 4.44 13.14 -17.97
N ARG A 284 5.58 12.73 -17.46
CA ARG A 284 6.09 11.36 -17.58
C ARG A 284 6.36 10.77 -16.21
N ASP A 285 6.02 9.47 -16.02
CA ASP A 285 6.35 8.72 -14.82
C ASP A 285 6.00 9.46 -13.51
N SER A 286 4.82 10.07 -13.48
CA SER A 286 4.42 11.03 -12.45
C SER A 286 2.96 10.83 -12.04
N ILE A 287 2.63 11.30 -10.85
CA ILE A 287 1.28 11.32 -10.31
C ILE A 287 0.85 12.78 -10.13
N VAL A 288 -0.24 13.18 -10.76
CA VAL A 288 -0.91 14.46 -10.57
C VAL A 288 -2.22 14.18 -9.83
N SER A 289 -2.28 14.58 -8.56
CA SER A 289 -3.40 14.28 -7.67
C SER A 289 -4.64 15.12 -7.97
N ASP A 290 -5.72 14.87 -7.22
CA ASP A 290 -7.02 15.49 -7.44
C ASP A 290 -6.96 17.03 -7.41
N ALA A 291 -7.65 17.67 -8.34
CA ALA A 291 -7.73 19.12 -8.49
C ALA A 291 -6.38 19.87 -8.59
N ALA A 292 -5.28 19.18 -8.82
CA ALA A 292 -3.98 19.82 -9.03
C ALA A 292 -3.89 20.48 -10.40
N THR A 293 -3.14 21.58 -10.49
CA THR A 293 -2.90 22.31 -11.74
C THR A 293 -1.42 22.22 -12.11
N VAL A 294 -1.14 21.80 -13.36
CA VAL A 294 0.22 21.70 -13.91
C VAL A 294 0.24 22.43 -15.25
N SER A 295 1.07 23.46 -15.39
CA SER A 295 1.14 24.25 -16.64
C SER A 295 2.57 24.64 -17.02
N ASP A 296 2.81 24.69 -18.33
CA ASP A 296 4.03 25.21 -18.95
C ASP A 296 5.32 24.55 -18.47
N ILE A 297 5.30 23.22 -18.20
CA ILE A 297 6.41 22.49 -17.56
C ILE A 297 6.58 21.07 -18.12
N ALA A 298 7.80 20.54 -18.00
CA ALA A 298 8.07 19.11 -18.15
C ALA A 298 8.34 18.48 -16.78
N LEU A 299 7.55 17.46 -16.43
CA LEU A 299 7.66 16.68 -15.19
C LEU A 299 8.10 15.26 -15.51
N ASP A 300 9.05 14.76 -14.73
CA ASP A 300 9.48 13.39 -14.71
C ASP A 300 9.66 12.94 -13.25
N GLN A 301 9.24 11.71 -12.93
CA GLN A 301 9.36 11.11 -11.60
C GLN A 301 8.86 12.02 -10.47
N SER A 302 7.72 12.67 -10.70
CA SER A 302 7.18 13.71 -9.82
C SER A 302 5.82 13.30 -9.26
N ILE A 303 5.53 13.77 -8.05
CA ILE A 303 4.22 13.64 -7.42
C ILE A 303 3.72 15.04 -7.07
N ILE A 304 2.59 15.43 -7.66
CA ILE A 304 1.92 16.71 -7.41
C ILE A 304 0.73 16.44 -6.51
N GLY A 305 0.74 17.06 -5.33
CA GLY A 305 -0.29 16.84 -4.30
C GLY A 305 -1.66 17.40 -4.68
N GLU A 306 -2.67 17.06 -3.91
CA GLU A 306 -4.04 17.52 -4.08
C GLU A 306 -4.10 19.05 -3.95
N ASN A 307 -4.88 19.70 -4.86
CA ASN A 307 -5.04 21.14 -4.97
C ASN A 307 -3.71 21.93 -5.14
N ALA A 308 -2.59 21.27 -5.45
CA ALA A 308 -1.32 21.94 -5.68
C ALA A 308 -1.26 22.55 -7.08
N GLU A 309 -0.55 23.69 -7.19
CA GLU A 309 -0.31 24.36 -8.47
C GLU A 309 1.18 24.39 -8.79
N VAL A 310 1.54 23.96 -10.00
CA VAL A 310 2.89 23.99 -10.53
C VAL A 310 2.88 24.68 -11.90
N THR A 311 3.57 25.80 -11.99
CA THR A 311 3.75 26.52 -13.26
C THR A 311 5.23 26.71 -13.53
N GLY A 312 5.68 26.29 -14.71
CA GLY A 312 7.05 26.44 -15.16
C GLY A 312 7.20 27.48 -16.24
N ARG A 313 8.34 27.44 -16.93
CA ARG A 313 8.61 28.22 -18.14
C ARG A 313 9.43 27.39 -19.11
N PHE A 314 9.05 27.39 -20.38
CA PHE A 314 9.91 26.89 -21.45
C PHE A 314 10.96 27.95 -21.79
N SER A 315 12.22 27.56 -21.92
CA SER A 315 13.30 28.44 -22.36
C SER A 315 13.36 28.47 -23.87
N SER A 316 13.52 29.64 -24.46
CA SER A 316 13.86 29.81 -25.87
C SER A 316 15.38 29.92 -26.02
N ILE A 317 15.97 29.06 -26.82
CA ILE A 317 17.42 29.02 -27.02
C ILE A 317 17.73 29.13 -28.50
N ASN A 318 18.56 30.11 -28.86
CA ASN A 318 19.14 30.23 -30.16
C ASN A 318 20.63 29.87 -30.06
N ILE A 319 21.05 28.78 -30.71
CA ILE A 319 22.42 28.32 -30.70
C ILE A 319 22.96 28.20 -32.13
N GLY A 320 24.21 28.61 -32.33
CA GLY A 320 24.89 28.51 -33.61
C GLY A 320 25.42 27.10 -33.89
N ASP A 321 25.95 26.90 -35.09
CA ASP A 321 26.52 25.63 -35.57
C ASP A 321 27.65 25.16 -34.61
N ALA A 322 27.75 23.86 -34.44
CA ALA A 322 28.75 23.18 -33.61
C ALA A 322 28.82 23.61 -32.12
N SER A 323 27.76 24.28 -31.62
CA SER A 323 27.67 24.66 -30.20
C SER A 323 27.17 23.51 -29.32
N ILE A 324 27.65 23.42 -28.10
CA ILE A 324 27.17 22.48 -27.09
C ILE A 324 26.62 23.29 -25.91
N VAL A 325 25.32 23.11 -25.65
CA VAL A 325 24.65 23.72 -24.48
C VAL A 325 24.25 22.60 -23.52
N ARG A 326 24.68 22.69 -22.27
CA ARG A 326 24.26 21.79 -21.19
C ARG A 326 23.47 22.59 -20.17
N LEU A 327 22.18 22.31 -20.07
CA LEU A 327 21.32 22.88 -19.04
C LEU A 327 21.56 22.08 -17.76
N SER A 328 22.01 22.74 -16.70
CA SER A 328 22.09 22.10 -15.37
C SER A 328 20.69 21.84 -14.84
N GLN A 329 20.51 20.68 -14.23
CA GLN A 329 19.29 20.35 -13.48
C GLN A 329 19.24 21.17 -12.20
#